data_8390f7dafb1de4da80507c55ee2533b4
#
_entry.id   8390f7dafb1de4da80507c55ee2533b4
#
_cell.length_a   1.000
_cell.length_b   1.000
_cell.length_c   1.000
_cell.angle_alpha   90.00
_cell.angle_beta   90.00
_cell.angle_gamma   90.00
#
_symmetry.space_group_name_H-M   'P 1'
#
loop_
_entity.id
_entity.type
_entity.pdbx_description
1 polymer ?
#
loop_
_entity_poly.entity_id
_entity_poly.type
_entity_poly.pdbx_seq_one_letter_code
_entity_poly.pdbx_strand_id
1 'polypeptide(L)' 'MPDKLTTTEFKIVEELAKRPGMIKERALLMDVAYREDTDIEDRTIDSHVKRIRKKFKKVDPEFSAIETRYGSGYRWNVS' A
#
# COMPACT_ATOMS: atom_id res chain seq x y z
N MET A 1 -6.62 -11.28 5.62
CA MET A 1 -6.31 -10.58 4.33
C MET A 1 -7.59 -10.40 3.54
N PRO A 2 -7.91 -9.19 3.09
CA PRO A 2 -9.11 -8.98 2.28
C PRO A 2 -8.99 -9.72 0.93
N ASP A 3 -10.09 -10.31 0.49
CA ASP A 3 -10.13 -11.11 -0.74
C ASP A 3 -10.19 -10.26 -2.01
N LYS A 4 -10.43 -8.96 -1.87
CA LYS A 4 -10.69 -8.07 -3.01
C LYS A 4 -9.53 -7.18 -3.40
N LEU A 5 -8.33 -7.47 -2.91
CA LEU A 5 -7.16 -6.73 -3.35
C LEU A 5 -6.83 -7.09 -4.80
N THR A 6 -6.61 -6.07 -5.61
CA THR A 6 -6.09 -6.30 -6.96
C THR A 6 -4.64 -6.76 -6.86
N THR A 7 -4.09 -7.31 -7.95
CA THR A 7 -2.68 -7.70 -7.98
C THR A 7 -1.77 -6.53 -7.65
N THR A 8 -2.07 -5.35 -8.19
CA THR A 8 -1.32 -4.12 -7.92
C THR A 8 -1.35 -3.76 -6.44
N GLU A 9 -2.55 -3.78 -5.84
CA GLU A 9 -2.70 -3.48 -4.41
C GLU A 9 -1.97 -4.49 -3.54
N PHE A 10 -2.06 -5.76 -3.89
CA PHE A 10 -1.36 -6.82 -3.17
C PHE A 10 0.16 -6.60 -3.19
N LYS A 11 0.71 -6.22 -4.34
CA LYS A 11 2.15 -5.98 -4.45
C LYS A 11 2.61 -4.79 -3.63
N ILE A 12 1.79 -3.75 -3.53
CA ILE A 12 2.08 -2.61 -2.67
C ILE A 12 2.11 -3.05 -1.21
N VAL A 13 1.10 -3.81 -0.77
CA VAL A 13 1.04 -4.33 0.59
C VAL A 13 2.25 -5.22 0.89
N GLU A 14 2.57 -6.12 -0.03
CA GLU A 14 3.71 -7.02 0.12
C GLU A 14 5.02 -6.25 0.29
N GLU A 15 5.22 -5.21 -0.53
CA GLU A 15 6.42 -4.39 -0.46
C GLU A 15 6.55 -3.69 0.89
N LEU A 16 5.44 -3.19 1.42
CA LEU A 16 5.43 -2.54 2.73
C LEU A 16 5.65 -3.55 3.86
N ALA A 17 4.94 -4.67 3.81
CA ALA A 17 4.92 -5.64 4.91
C ALA A 17 6.18 -6.48 5.01
N LYS A 18 6.92 -6.66 3.92
CA LYS A 18 8.13 -7.50 3.96
C LYS A 18 9.23 -6.91 4.84
N ARG A 19 9.21 -5.60 5.06
CA ARG A 19 10.15 -4.94 5.97
C ARG A 19 9.39 -3.97 6.88
N PRO A 20 8.72 -4.48 7.91
CA PRO A 20 7.96 -3.64 8.82
C PRO A 20 8.82 -2.53 9.42
N GLY A 21 8.26 -1.35 9.52
CA GLY A 21 8.97 -0.19 10.06
C GLY A 21 9.84 0.56 9.06
N MET A 22 10.17 -0.05 7.93
CA MET A 22 10.97 0.60 6.91
C MET A 22 10.10 1.54 6.08
N ILE A 23 10.50 2.81 5.98
CA ILE A 23 9.79 3.78 5.15
C ILE A 23 10.08 3.50 3.68
N LYS A 24 9.02 3.41 2.89
CA LYS A 24 9.10 3.22 1.44
C LYS A 24 8.64 4.50 0.75
N GLU A 25 9.49 5.03 -0.11
CA GLU A 25 9.15 6.23 -0.88
C GLU A 25 8.02 5.96 -1.87
N ARG A 26 7.22 6.97 -2.15
CA ARG A 26 6.11 6.86 -3.08
C ARG A 26 6.55 6.39 -4.47
N ALA A 27 7.68 6.89 -4.95
CA ALA A 27 8.22 6.49 -6.25
C ALA A 27 8.54 5.00 -6.30
N LEU A 28 9.09 4.46 -5.24
CA LEU A 28 9.39 3.03 -5.15
C LEU A 28 8.11 2.20 -5.21
N LEU A 29 7.09 2.62 -4.46
CA LEU A 29 5.82 1.89 -4.43
C LEU A 29 5.11 1.94 -5.79
N MET A 30 5.17 3.07 -6.49
CA MET A 30 4.62 3.16 -7.84
C MET A 30 5.39 2.30 -8.83
N ASP A 31 6.71 2.22 -8.68
CA ASP A 31 7.54 1.37 -9.52
C ASP A 31 7.16 -0.10 -9.35
N VAL A 32 6.94 -0.54 -8.12
CA VAL A 32 6.49 -1.89 -7.81
C VAL A 32 5.12 -2.14 -8.45
N ALA A 33 4.19 -1.19 -8.33
CA ALA A 33 2.85 -1.30 -8.91
C ALA A 33 2.93 -1.41 -10.44
N TYR A 34 3.78 -0.62 -11.08
CA TYR A 34 3.93 -0.61 -12.53
C TYR A 34 4.50 -1.91 -13.08
N ARG A 35 5.35 -2.59 -12.35
CA ARG A 35 5.90 -3.87 -12.77
C ARG A 35 4.81 -4.92 -12.95
N GLU A 36 3.74 -4.81 -12.17
CA GLU A 36 2.64 -5.77 -12.21
C GLU A 36 1.59 -5.39 -13.24
N ASP A 37 1.37 -4.09 -13.44
CA ASP A 37 0.32 -3.61 -14.32
C ASP A 37 0.72 -2.29 -14.96
N THR A 38 1.13 -2.33 -16.23
CA THR A 38 1.54 -1.15 -16.97
C THR A 38 0.37 -0.29 -17.44
N ASP A 39 -0.86 -0.82 -17.33
CA ASP A 39 -2.08 -0.12 -17.74
C ASP A 39 -2.79 0.60 -16.60
N ILE A 40 -2.07 0.86 -15.49
CA ILE A 40 -2.63 1.57 -14.35
C ILE A 40 -3.04 2.98 -14.77
N GLU A 41 -4.33 3.28 -14.63
CA GLU A 41 -4.87 4.60 -14.95
C GLU A 41 -4.51 5.62 -13.85
N ASP A 42 -4.65 5.22 -12.60
CA ASP A 42 -4.33 6.08 -11.46
C ASP A 42 -2.89 5.87 -11.04
N ARG A 43 -2.07 6.89 -11.26
CA ARG A 43 -0.64 6.85 -10.97
C ARG A 43 -0.29 7.47 -9.62
N THR A 44 -1.30 7.76 -8.82
CA THR A 44 -1.10 8.35 -7.50
C THR A 44 -1.08 7.24 -6.46
N ILE A 45 0.09 7.02 -5.84
CA ILE A 45 0.20 5.99 -4.80
C ILE A 45 -0.75 6.26 -3.63
N ASP A 46 -0.99 7.53 -3.33
CA ASP A 46 -1.88 7.89 -2.23
C ASP A 46 -3.30 7.36 -2.45
N SER A 47 -3.78 7.40 -3.70
CA SER A 47 -5.10 6.84 -4.05
C SER A 47 -5.12 5.33 -3.88
N HIS A 48 -4.06 4.64 -4.29
CA HIS A 48 -3.95 3.19 -4.11
C HIS A 48 -3.97 2.84 -2.63
N VAL A 49 -3.20 3.55 -1.80
CA VAL A 49 -3.15 3.30 -0.36
C VAL A 49 -4.52 3.55 0.27
N LYS A 50 -5.21 4.61 -0.15
CA LYS A 50 -6.56 4.91 0.36
C LYS A 50 -7.52 3.75 0.11
N ARG A 51 -7.50 3.19 -1.11
CA ARG A 51 -8.34 2.05 -1.46
C ARG A 51 -7.96 0.80 -0.68
N ILE A 52 -6.66 0.55 -0.51
CA ILE A 52 -6.17 -0.57 0.27
C ILE A 52 -6.66 -0.47 1.71
N ARG A 53 -6.49 0.68 2.34
CA ARG A 53 -6.96 0.90 3.72
C ARG A 53 -8.44 0.65 3.86
N LYS A 54 -9.22 1.11 2.88
CA LYS A 54 -10.68 0.92 2.89
C LYS A 54 -11.05 -0.56 2.86
N LYS A 55 -10.35 -1.33 2.02
CA LYS A 55 -10.60 -2.78 1.89
C LYS A 55 -10.23 -3.52 3.17
N PHE A 56 -9.11 -3.19 3.78
CA PHE A 56 -8.70 -3.80 5.05
C PHE A 56 -9.68 -3.45 6.18
N LYS A 57 -10.19 -2.23 6.21
CA LYS A 57 -11.12 -1.81 7.24
C LYS A 57 -12.48 -2.49 7.16
N LYS A 58 -12.82 -3.04 6.01
CA LYS A 58 -14.04 -3.85 5.91
C LYS A 58 -13.93 -5.16 6.68
N VAL A 59 -12.72 -5.68 6.81
CA VAL A 59 -12.44 -6.92 7.54
C VAL A 59 -12.08 -6.60 8.99
N ASP A 60 -11.34 -5.51 9.20
CA ASP A 60 -10.88 -5.06 10.50
C ASP A 60 -11.08 -3.55 10.61
N PRO A 61 -12.18 -3.08 11.23
CA PRO A 61 -12.46 -1.64 11.34
C PRO A 61 -11.37 -0.84 12.05
N GLU A 62 -10.54 -1.49 12.85
CA GLU A 62 -9.44 -0.83 13.56
C GLU A 62 -8.10 -0.90 12.83
N PHE A 63 -8.13 -1.34 11.58
CA PHE A 63 -6.91 -1.47 10.78
C PHE A 63 -6.15 -0.14 10.70
N SER A 64 -4.87 -0.18 11.08
CA SER A 64 -3.99 0.99 11.05
C SER A 64 -2.54 0.61 10.73
N ALA A 65 -2.34 -0.53 10.07
CA ALA A 65 -1.00 -1.05 9.81
C ALA A 65 -0.22 -0.23 8.78
N ILE A 66 -0.91 0.44 7.85
CA ILE A 66 -0.24 1.28 6.85
C ILE A 66 -0.19 2.70 7.40
N GLU A 67 1.02 3.15 7.72
CA GLU A 67 1.24 4.45 8.32
C GLU A 67 1.80 5.43 7.30
N THR A 68 1.20 6.62 7.22
CA THR A 68 1.70 7.70 6.36
C THR A 68 2.81 8.43 7.08
N ARG A 69 3.96 8.57 6.42
CA ARG A 69 5.07 9.38 6.92
C ARG A 69 5.19 10.58 6.01
N TYR A 70 4.59 11.68 6.40
CA TYR A 70 4.52 12.88 5.58
C TYR A 70 5.90 13.35 5.18
N GLY A 71 6.07 13.62 3.88
CA GLY A 71 7.33 14.02 3.31
C GLY A 71 8.29 12.88 3.00
N SER A 72 8.00 11.66 3.44
CA SER A 72 8.91 10.51 3.27
C SER A 72 8.28 9.34 2.53
N GLY A 73 7.00 9.05 2.77
CA GLY A 73 6.31 7.95 2.12
C GLY A 73 5.41 7.19 3.08
N TYR A 74 5.47 5.86 3.00
CA TYR A 74 4.63 4.98 3.82
C TYR A 74 5.47 3.90 4.46
N ARG A 75 4.97 3.34 5.56
CA ARG A 75 5.59 2.18 6.19
C ARG A 75 4.53 1.27 6.78
N TRP A 76 4.91 0.00 6.95
CA TRP A 76 4.09 -0.95 7.69
C TRP A 76 4.39 -0.77 9.17
N ASN A 77 3.35 -0.58 9.98
CA ASN A 77 3.49 -0.34 11.41
C ASN A 77 4.08 -1.56 12.12
N VAL A 78 5.02 -1.31 13.04
CA VAL A 78 5.71 -2.37 13.80
C VAL A 78 5.28 -2.45 15.25
N SER A 79 4.14 -1.94 15.59
CA SER A 79 3.66 -1.96 16.97
C SER A 79 3.64 -3.36 17.59
#